data_e455762b5db5793012f83ce2803c4530
#
_entry.id   e455762b5db5793012f83ce2803c4530
#
_cell.length_a   1.000
_cell.length_b   1.000
_cell.length_c   1.000
_cell.angle_alpha   90.00
_cell.angle_beta   90.00
_cell.angle_gamma   90.00
#
_symmetry.space_group_name_H-M   'P 1'
#
loop_
_entity.id
_entity.type
_entity.pdbx_description
1 polymer ?
#
loop_
_entity_poly.entity_id
_entity_poly.type
_entity_poly.pdbx_seq_one_letter_code
_entity_poly.pdbx_strand_id
1 'polypeptide(L)'
;MLKGEQIYLRTLEPADADIILKWENNSDNWRVSNTLVPFSRKLIEDYVNSAQDIYSIKQLRFIICLVENDKEMGAIDLFDFDPYHQKVGLGILIAELEDRRNGYAIEAVLLIKEYCFNHLNLHQVYCNILSENRASIDLFEKSGFTICGTKKDWIKNKEDWLDELMLQSFSV
;
A
#
# COMPACT_ATOMS: atom_id res chain seq x y z
N MET A 1 0.32 16.74 -2.57
CA MET A 1 -0.41 16.32 -1.35
C MET A 1 -1.85 16.01 -1.76
N LEU A 2 -2.31 14.79 -1.48
CA LEU A 2 -3.71 14.40 -1.69
C LEU A 2 -4.40 14.51 -0.32
N LYS A 3 -5.41 15.35 -0.20
CA LYS A 3 -6.02 15.69 1.10
C LYS A 3 -7.45 15.20 1.19
N GLY A 4 -7.74 14.42 2.23
CA GLY A 4 -9.05 13.98 2.64
C GLY A 4 -9.61 14.77 3.83
N GLU A 5 -10.54 14.18 4.56
CA GLU A 5 -11.16 14.80 5.75
C GLU A 5 -10.31 14.56 7.02
N GLN A 6 -9.91 13.30 7.26
CA GLN A 6 -9.17 12.89 8.45
C GLN A 6 -7.68 12.73 8.19
N ILE A 7 -7.32 12.33 6.94
CA ILE A 7 -5.94 12.06 6.56
C ILE A 7 -5.55 12.83 5.30
N TYR A 8 -4.25 12.92 5.09
CA TYR A 8 -3.68 13.32 3.81
C TYR A 8 -2.52 12.40 3.42
N LEU A 9 -2.23 12.35 2.13
CA LEU A 9 -1.12 11.59 1.59
C LEU A 9 -0.04 12.57 1.09
N ARG A 10 1.18 12.40 1.58
CA ARG A 10 2.36 13.13 1.12
C ARG A 10 3.39 12.17 0.51
N THR A 11 4.25 12.68 -0.32
CA THR A 11 5.37 11.93 -0.86
C THR A 11 6.35 11.53 0.25
N LEU A 12 7.12 10.48 -0.01
CA LEU A 12 8.22 10.03 0.83
C LEU A 12 9.38 11.05 0.76
N GLU A 13 9.92 11.41 1.91
CA GLU A 13 11.03 12.35 2.04
C GLU A 13 12.24 11.68 2.72
N PRO A 14 13.48 12.17 2.50
CA PRO A 14 14.67 11.60 3.16
C PRO A 14 14.58 11.54 4.69
N ALA A 15 13.86 12.48 5.31
CA ALA A 15 13.63 12.51 6.75
C ALA A 15 12.81 11.32 7.27
N ASP A 16 12.11 10.61 6.40
CA ASP A 16 11.26 9.46 6.77
C ASP A 16 12.06 8.17 7.01
N ALA A 17 13.39 8.17 6.82
CA ALA A 17 14.21 6.96 6.94
C ALA A 17 14.02 6.21 8.27
N ASP A 18 13.93 6.93 9.39
CA ASP A 18 13.79 6.33 10.70
C ASP A 18 12.42 5.66 10.89
N ILE A 19 11.36 6.32 10.46
CA ILE A 19 10.01 5.76 10.60
C ILE A 19 9.78 4.60 9.64
N ILE A 20 10.28 4.67 8.41
CA ILE A 20 10.22 3.55 7.46
C ILE A 20 11.02 2.36 7.98
N LEU A 21 12.23 2.56 8.51
CA LEU A 21 13.03 1.49 9.11
C LEU A 21 12.28 0.80 10.26
N LYS A 22 11.60 1.57 11.10
CA LYS A 22 10.76 1.03 12.19
C LYS A 22 9.61 0.19 11.63
N TRP A 23 8.87 0.68 10.65
CA TRP A 23 7.71 -0.02 10.10
C TRP A 23 8.08 -1.29 9.34
N GLU A 24 9.10 -1.22 8.48
CA GLU A 24 9.56 -2.36 7.68
C GLU A 24 10.18 -3.47 8.54
N ASN A 25 10.80 -3.13 9.67
CA ASN A 25 11.40 -4.10 10.58
C ASN A 25 10.46 -4.55 11.72
N ASN A 26 9.24 -4.09 11.76
CA ASN A 26 8.24 -4.61 12.68
C ASN A 26 7.73 -5.97 12.19
N SER A 27 8.09 -7.05 12.91
CA SER A 27 7.73 -8.43 12.53
C SER A 27 6.21 -8.68 12.46
N ASP A 28 5.40 -7.89 13.16
CA ASP A 28 3.93 -7.99 13.09
C ASP A 28 3.39 -7.61 11.71
N ASN A 29 4.15 -6.81 10.95
CA ASN A 29 3.81 -6.38 9.60
C ASN A 29 4.36 -7.31 8.51
N TRP A 30 5.39 -8.13 8.81
CA TRP A 30 6.10 -8.93 7.80
C TRP A 30 5.21 -9.88 7.01
N ARG A 31 4.19 -10.44 7.66
CA ARG A 31 3.24 -11.32 6.99
C ARG A 31 2.39 -10.59 5.94
N VAL A 32 2.05 -9.33 6.20
CA VAL A 32 1.24 -8.51 5.29
C VAL A 32 2.10 -7.88 4.20
N SER A 33 3.32 -7.44 4.56
CA SER A 33 4.27 -6.84 3.63
C SER A 33 5.11 -7.85 2.84
N ASN A 34 4.95 -9.15 3.13
CA ASN A 34 5.74 -10.24 2.53
C ASN A 34 7.26 -10.07 2.73
N THR A 35 7.65 -9.47 3.85
CA THR A 35 9.05 -9.24 4.20
C THR A 35 9.70 -10.52 4.69
N LEU A 36 10.79 -10.95 4.05
CA LEU A 36 11.50 -12.19 4.37
C LEU A 36 12.70 -11.97 5.29
N VAL A 37 13.32 -10.81 5.23
CA VAL A 37 14.51 -10.46 6.01
C VAL A 37 14.44 -9.02 6.50
N PRO A 38 15.06 -8.70 7.66
CA PRO A 38 15.13 -7.32 8.13
C PRO A 38 15.87 -6.41 7.15
N PHE A 39 15.41 -5.19 7.02
CA PHE A 39 16.08 -4.16 6.23
C PHE A 39 17.22 -3.51 7.02
N SER A 40 18.35 -3.29 6.39
CA SER A 40 19.42 -2.49 6.98
C SER A 40 19.07 -0.99 6.87
N ARG A 41 19.61 -0.19 7.82
CA ARG A 41 19.49 1.29 7.76
C ARG A 41 19.97 1.82 6.41
N LYS A 42 21.11 1.37 5.93
CA LYS A 42 21.68 1.78 4.65
C LYS A 42 20.72 1.57 3.49
N LEU A 43 20.05 0.42 3.43
CA LEU A 43 19.08 0.11 2.37
C LEU A 43 17.88 1.06 2.41
N ILE A 44 17.38 1.37 3.61
CA ILE A 44 16.27 2.31 3.77
C ILE A 44 16.70 3.74 3.41
N GLU A 45 17.88 4.18 3.84
CA GLU A 45 18.42 5.50 3.48
C GLU A 45 18.59 5.64 1.95
N ASP A 46 19.12 4.63 1.28
CA ASP A 46 19.25 4.62 -0.18
C ASP A 46 17.87 4.67 -0.86
N TYR A 47 16.88 3.94 -0.32
CA TYR A 47 15.51 3.94 -0.83
C TYR A 47 14.83 5.29 -0.70
N VAL A 48 14.83 5.92 0.48
CA VAL A 48 14.17 7.23 0.70
C VAL A 48 14.87 8.37 -0.03
N ASN A 49 16.18 8.24 -0.30
CA ASN A 49 16.95 9.21 -1.08
C ASN A 49 16.88 8.97 -2.60
N SER A 50 16.29 7.85 -3.04
CA SER A 50 16.10 7.59 -4.46
C SER A 50 15.04 8.52 -5.06
N ALA A 51 15.16 8.85 -6.34
CA ALA A 51 14.13 9.62 -7.03
C ALA A 51 12.82 8.81 -7.08
N GLN A 52 11.74 9.39 -6.58
CA GLN A 52 10.40 8.79 -6.57
C GLN A 52 9.68 9.06 -7.91
N ASP A 53 10.28 8.62 -9.02
CA ASP A 53 9.68 8.73 -10.35
C ASP A 53 8.98 7.43 -10.73
N ILE A 54 7.66 7.45 -10.69
CA ILE A 54 6.81 6.29 -11.00
C ILE A 54 7.03 5.74 -12.43
N TYR A 55 7.44 6.59 -13.38
CA TYR A 55 7.71 6.16 -14.75
C TYR A 55 9.03 5.39 -14.87
N SER A 56 10.02 5.72 -14.07
CA SER A 56 11.34 5.07 -14.06
C SER A 56 11.33 3.80 -13.23
N ILE A 57 10.94 3.90 -11.96
CA ILE A 57 11.04 2.79 -10.99
C ILE A 57 9.78 1.94 -10.88
N LYS A 58 8.69 2.35 -11.56
CA LYS A 58 7.38 1.67 -11.56
C LYS A 58 6.73 1.55 -10.17
N GLN A 59 7.16 2.39 -9.25
CA GLN A 59 6.68 2.44 -7.86
C GLN A 59 6.53 3.89 -7.38
N LEU A 60 5.64 4.09 -6.43
CA LEU A 60 5.48 5.37 -5.74
C LEU A 60 4.91 5.10 -4.35
N ARG A 61 5.57 5.60 -3.31
CA ARG A 61 5.11 5.50 -1.93
C ARG A 61 4.61 6.84 -1.42
N PHE A 62 3.47 6.81 -0.77
CA PHE A 62 2.95 7.94 0.00
C PHE A 62 2.91 7.59 1.48
N ILE A 63 3.23 8.58 2.31
CA ILE A 63 3.03 8.52 3.76
C ILE A 63 1.60 8.99 4.06
N ILE A 64 0.90 8.22 4.88
CA ILE A 64 -0.44 8.54 5.38
C ILE A 64 -0.27 9.34 6.66
N CYS A 65 -0.75 10.59 6.69
CA CYS A 65 -0.64 11.47 7.85
C CYS A 65 -2.03 11.90 8.31
N LEU A 66 -2.21 12.06 9.64
CA LEU A 66 -3.42 12.67 10.19
C LEU A 66 -3.46 14.17 9.90
N VAL A 67 -4.63 14.70 9.52
CA VAL A 67 -4.82 16.14 9.32
C VAL A 67 -4.72 16.92 10.63
N GLU A 68 -5.11 16.30 11.74
CA GLU A 68 -5.20 16.96 13.05
C GLU A 68 -3.84 17.36 13.62
N ASN A 69 -2.82 16.51 13.46
CA ASN A 69 -1.54 16.67 14.18
C ASN A 69 -0.31 16.22 13.38
N ASP A 70 -0.47 15.98 12.08
CA ASP A 70 0.58 15.53 11.15
C ASP A 70 1.24 14.17 11.54
N LYS A 71 0.62 13.38 12.44
CA LYS A 71 1.13 12.07 12.84
C LYS A 71 1.16 11.14 11.63
N GLU A 72 2.34 10.54 11.38
CA GLU A 72 2.50 9.49 10.37
C GLU A 72 1.85 8.19 10.86
N MET A 73 0.89 7.67 10.07
CA MET A 73 0.08 6.51 10.42
C MET A 73 0.51 5.23 9.70
N GLY A 74 1.21 5.37 8.58
CA GLY A 74 1.58 4.26 7.71
C GLY A 74 1.89 4.72 6.31
N ALA A 75 1.84 3.79 5.37
CA ALA A 75 2.15 4.04 3.97
C ALA A 75 1.14 3.39 3.03
N ILE A 76 0.98 3.99 1.86
CA ILE A 76 0.25 3.42 0.73
C ILE A 76 1.14 3.44 -0.50
N ASP A 77 1.25 2.29 -1.16
CA ASP A 77 2.18 2.04 -2.24
C ASP A 77 1.47 1.80 -3.56
N LEU A 78 1.96 2.42 -4.60
CA LEU A 78 1.71 2.02 -5.98
C LEU A 78 2.92 1.20 -6.46
N PHE A 79 2.68 0.05 -7.10
CA PHE A 79 3.72 -0.83 -7.62
C PHE A 79 3.34 -1.43 -8.97
N ASP A 80 4.31 -1.93 -9.71
CA ASP A 80 4.11 -2.49 -11.04
C ASP A 80 3.32 -1.55 -11.97
N PHE A 81 3.63 -0.24 -11.90
CA PHE A 81 3.00 0.76 -12.75
C PHE A 81 3.25 0.46 -14.24
N ASP A 82 2.17 0.25 -14.96
CA ASP A 82 2.19 -0.01 -16.40
C ASP A 82 1.35 1.06 -17.13
N PRO A 83 2.01 2.12 -17.63
CA PRO A 83 1.31 3.19 -18.33
C PRO A 83 0.74 2.77 -19.68
N TYR A 84 1.30 1.72 -20.31
CA TYR A 84 0.81 1.22 -21.59
C TYR A 84 -0.52 0.45 -21.43
N HIS A 85 -0.58 -0.44 -20.43
CA HIS A 85 -1.80 -1.17 -20.09
C HIS A 85 -2.68 -0.43 -19.06
N GLN A 86 -2.31 0.79 -18.70
CA GLN A 86 -3.05 1.68 -17.79
C GLN A 86 -3.47 1.00 -16.47
N LYS A 87 -2.53 0.32 -15.82
CA LYS A 87 -2.77 -0.39 -14.57
C LYS A 87 -1.66 -0.16 -13.55
N VAL A 88 -2.00 -0.33 -12.27
CA VAL A 88 -1.07 -0.26 -11.15
C VAL A 88 -1.53 -1.15 -10.00
N GLY A 89 -0.60 -1.78 -9.32
CA GLY A 89 -0.84 -2.47 -8.06
C GLY A 89 -0.91 -1.49 -6.90
N LEU A 90 -1.69 -1.84 -5.87
CA LEU A 90 -1.90 -1.04 -4.67
C LEU A 90 -1.64 -1.88 -3.42
N GLY A 91 -0.82 -1.38 -2.50
CA GLY A 91 -0.58 -1.92 -1.18
C GLY A 91 -0.77 -0.85 -0.11
N ILE A 92 -1.23 -1.24 1.09
CA ILE A 92 -1.42 -0.31 2.21
C ILE A 92 -1.01 -0.95 3.53
N LEU A 93 -0.37 -0.16 4.37
CA LEU A 93 -0.02 -0.50 5.73
C LEU A 93 -0.45 0.62 6.67
N ILE A 94 -1.31 0.32 7.66
CA ILE A 94 -1.44 1.14 8.88
C ILE A 94 -0.52 0.49 9.92
N ALA A 95 0.49 1.22 10.33
CA ALA A 95 1.64 0.67 11.05
C ALA A 95 1.29 0.18 12.46
N GLU A 96 0.63 1.02 13.25
CA GLU A 96 0.31 0.72 14.64
C GLU A 96 -1.10 0.08 14.74
N LEU A 97 -1.23 -0.94 15.58
CA LEU A 97 -2.50 -1.67 15.75
C LEU A 97 -3.63 -0.78 16.28
N GLU A 98 -3.29 0.16 17.18
CA GLU A 98 -4.23 1.11 17.79
C GLU A 98 -4.83 2.09 16.79
N ASP A 99 -4.12 2.38 15.69
CA ASP A 99 -4.55 3.29 14.63
C ASP A 99 -5.45 2.59 13.58
N ARG A 100 -5.58 1.27 13.67
CA ARG A 100 -6.43 0.49 12.76
C ARG A 100 -7.91 0.62 13.12
N ARG A 101 -8.79 0.36 12.14
CA ARG A 101 -10.26 0.38 12.28
C ARG A 101 -10.88 1.77 12.56
N ASN A 102 -10.14 2.84 12.34
CA ASN A 102 -10.60 4.24 12.48
C ASN A 102 -11.06 4.86 11.14
N GLY A 103 -11.10 4.09 10.05
CA GLY A 103 -11.51 4.59 8.74
C GLY A 103 -10.36 5.16 7.89
N TYR A 104 -9.18 5.39 8.47
CA TYR A 104 -8.04 6.01 7.77
C TYR A 104 -7.59 5.24 6.53
N ALA A 105 -7.57 3.91 6.61
CA ALA A 105 -7.18 3.06 5.47
C ALA A 105 -8.19 3.16 4.30
N ILE A 106 -9.49 3.22 4.58
CA ILE A 106 -10.51 3.39 3.54
C ILE A 106 -10.32 4.74 2.85
N GLU A 107 -10.16 5.81 3.62
CA GLU A 107 -9.95 7.15 3.08
C GLU A 107 -8.68 7.22 2.23
N ALA A 108 -7.57 6.61 2.68
CA ALA A 108 -6.33 6.54 1.93
C ALA A 108 -6.50 5.79 0.59
N VAL A 109 -7.19 4.64 0.59
CA VAL A 109 -7.47 3.88 -0.64
C VAL A 109 -8.34 4.68 -1.60
N LEU A 110 -9.35 5.40 -1.12
CA LEU A 110 -10.22 6.22 -1.97
C LEU A 110 -9.45 7.40 -2.60
N LEU A 111 -8.62 8.10 -1.82
CA LEU A 111 -7.78 9.19 -2.33
C LEU A 111 -6.79 8.72 -3.40
N ILE A 112 -6.14 7.58 -3.17
CA ILE A 112 -5.16 7.07 -4.15
C ILE A 112 -5.84 6.53 -5.41
N LYS A 113 -7.05 5.95 -5.30
CA LYS A 113 -7.85 5.57 -6.47
C LYS A 113 -8.22 6.77 -7.33
N GLU A 114 -8.68 7.85 -6.70
CA GLU A 114 -8.99 9.10 -7.39
C GLU A 114 -7.75 9.64 -8.13
N TYR A 115 -6.60 9.64 -7.47
CA TYR A 115 -5.32 10.01 -8.09
C TYR A 115 -4.97 9.12 -9.28
N CYS A 116 -5.10 7.80 -9.14
CA CYS A 116 -4.81 6.85 -10.21
C CYS A 116 -5.74 7.06 -11.43
N PHE A 117 -7.04 7.25 -11.21
CA PHE A 117 -8.00 7.35 -12.29
C PHE A 117 -8.02 8.75 -12.93
N ASN A 118 -8.03 9.81 -12.12
CA ASN A 118 -8.24 11.16 -12.61
C ASN A 118 -6.95 11.90 -12.99
N HIS A 119 -5.81 11.53 -12.36
CA HIS A 119 -4.53 12.19 -12.63
C HIS A 119 -3.57 11.35 -13.47
N LEU A 120 -3.40 10.07 -13.14
CA LEU A 120 -2.57 9.15 -13.92
C LEU A 120 -3.33 8.55 -15.13
N ASN A 121 -4.63 8.81 -15.28
CA ASN A 121 -5.51 8.29 -16.34
C ASN A 121 -5.42 6.76 -16.50
N LEU A 122 -5.38 6.03 -15.38
CA LEU A 122 -5.34 4.59 -15.40
C LEU A 122 -6.74 4.00 -15.64
N HIS A 123 -6.78 2.86 -16.30
CA HIS A 123 -8.00 2.10 -16.51
C HIS A 123 -8.38 1.28 -15.27
N GLN A 124 -7.38 0.74 -14.56
CA GLN A 124 -7.61 -0.11 -13.40
C GLN A 124 -6.52 -0.02 -12.34
N VAL A 125 -6.93 -0.27 -11.10
CA VAL A 125 -6.04 -0.55 -9.98
C VAL A 125 -6.34 -1.94 -9.43
N TYR A 126 -5.32 -2.65 -8.97
CA TYR A 126 -5.47 -4.00 -8.41
C TYR A 126 -4.69 -4.15 -7.10
N CYS A 127 -5.06 -5.13 -6.31
CA CYS A 127 -4.27 -5.55 -5.15
C CYS A 127 -4.27 -7.06 -5.01
N ASN A 128 -3.27 -7.58 -4.29
CA ASN A 128 -3.15 -8.98 -3.95
C ASN A 128 -3.23 -9.14 -2.43
N ILE A 129 -4.09 -10.00 -1.94
CA ILE A 129 -4.38 -10.15 -0.51
C ILE A 129 -4.38 -11.63 -0.15
N LEU A 130 -3.68 -12.00 0.93
CA LEU A 130 -3.78 -13.35 1.49
C LEU A 130 -5.25 -13.68 1.79
N SER A 131 -5.70 -14.85 1.37
CA SER A 131 -7.11 -15.27 1.49
C SER A 131 -7.67 -15.27 2.93
N GLU A 132 -6.79 -15.38 3.92
CA GLU A 132 -7.14 -15.33 5.34
C GLU A 132 -7.12 -13.91 5.94
N ASN A 133 -6.61 -12.90 5.21
CA ASN A 133 -6.57 -11.51 5.68
C ASN A 133 -7.92 -10.80 5.44
N ARG A 134 -8.93 -11.22 6.22
CA ARG A 134 -10.30 -10.70 6.11
C ARG A 134 -10.38 -9.19 6.25
N ALA A 135 -9.56 -8.61 7.14
CA ALA A 135 -9.56 -7.16 7.37
C ALA A 135 -9.16 -6.37 6.11
N SER A 136 -8.15 -6.84 5.37
CA SER A 136 -7.77 -6.21 4.10
C SER A 136 -8.80 -6.49 3.00
N ILE A 137 -9.35 -7.71 2.91
CA ILE A 137 -10.40 -8.02 1.94
C ILE A 137 -11.59 -7.08 2.13
N ASP A 138 -12.11 -6.98 3.36
CA ASP A 138 -13.24 -6.12 3.70
C ASP A 138 -12.94 -4.62 3.40
N LEU A 139 -11.70 -4.18 3.67
CA LEU A 139 -11.25 -2.82 3.35
C LEU A 139 -11.36 -2.53 1.85
N PHE A 140 -10.77 -3.39 1.03
CA PHE A 140 -10.74 -3.18 -0.42
C PHE A 140 -12.12 -3.35 -1.06
N GLU A 141 -12.94 -4.32 -0.61
CA GLU A 141 -14.33 -4.46 -1.08
C GLU A 141 -15.17 -3.21 -0.77
N LYS A 142 -15.07 -2.66 0.46
CA LYS A 142 -15.72 -1.39 0.83
C LYS A 142 -15.21 -0.19 0.03
N SER A 143 -13.99 -0.27 -0.47
CA SER A 143 -13.39 0.75 -1.35
C SER A 143 -13.71 0.54 -2.83
N GLY A 144 -14.62 -0.40 -3.16
CA GLY A 144 -15.11 -0.64 -4.53
C GLY A 144 -14.22 -1.55 -5.37
N PHE A 145 -13.41 -2.41 -4.73
CA PHE A 145 -12.72 -3.50 -5.42
C PHE A 145 -13.58 -4.76 -5.43
N THR A 146 -13.39 -5.60 -6.43
CA THR A 146 -14.02 -6.91 -6.55
C THR A 146 -12.97 -8.02 -6.72
N ILE A 147 -13.20 -9.18 -6.10
CA ILE A 147 -12.35 -10.34 -6.27
C ILE A 147 -12.49 -10.84 -7.71
N CYS A 148 -11.38 -10.89 -8.45
CA CYS A 148 -11.34 -11.34 -9.85
C CYS A 148 -10.63 -12.67 -10.05
N GLY A 149 -9.91 -13.17 -9.04
CA GLY A 149 -9.21 -14.44 -9.13
C GLY A 149 -8.58 -14.90 -7.82
N THR A 150 -8.19 -16.17 -7.78
CA THR A 150 -7.49 -16.80 -6.66
C THR A 150 -6.26 -17.52 -7.20
N LYS A 151 -5.10 -17.20 -6.65
CA LYS A 151 -3.84 -17.92 -6.87
C LYS A 151 -3.73 -18.98 -5.78
N LYS A 152 -3.79 -20.25 -6.18
CA LYS A 152 -3.74 -21.39 -5.25
C LYS A 152 -2.31 -21.68 -4.80
N ASP A 153 -2.15 -22.04 -3.51
CA ASP A 153 -0.87 -22.43 -2.92
C ASP A 153 0.27 -21.43 -3.24
N TRP A 154 -0.04 -20.13 -3.14
CA TRP A 154 0.81 -19.08 -3.66
C TRP A 154 1.88 -18.60 -2.68
N ILE A 155 1.55 -18.53 -1.40
CA ILE A 155 2.45 -18.05 -0.35
C ILE A 155 2.76 -19.18 0.63
N LYS A 156 4.04 -19.45 0.82
CA LYS A 156 4.51 -20.43 1.80
C LYS A 156 4.30 -19.93 3.23
N ASN A 157 3.64 -20.74 4.07
CA ASN A 157 3.42 -20.47 5.47
C ASN A 157 3.87 -21.68 6.32
N LYS A 158 5.12 -21.65 6.78
CA LYS A 158 5.74 -22.77 7.50
C LYS A 158 5.72 -24.07 6.66
N GLU A 159 4.87 -25.03 7.04
CA GLU A 159 4.71 -26.32 6.33
C GLU A 159 3.55 -26.31 5.34
N ASP A 160 2.69 -25.27 5.40
CA ASP A 160 1.51 -25.13 4.56
C ASP A 160 1.68 -24.04 3.50
N TRP A 161 0.69 -23.94 2.61
CA TRP A 161 0.59 -22.93 1.58
C TRP A 161 -0.71 -22.15 1.71
N LEU A 162 -0.65 -20.86 1.47
CA LEU A 162 -1.80 -19.97 1.51
C LEU A 162 -2.16 -19.51 0.10
N ASP A 163 -3.46 -19.42 -0.13
CA ASP A 163 -4.00 -18.80 -1.33
C ASP A 163 -3.87 -17.28 -1.26
N GLU A 164 -3.70 -16.65 -2.41
CA GLU A 164 -3.73 -15.20 -2.58
C GLU A 164 -4.86 -14.80 -3.52
N LEU A 165 -5.69 -13.86 -3.08
CA LEU A 165 -6.77 -13.28 -3.87
C LEU A 165 -6.24 -12.08 -4.65
N MET A 166 -6.69 -11.95 -5.89
CA MET A 166 -6.52 -10.73 -6.68
C MET A 166 -7.85 -9.98 -6.72
N LEU A 167 -7.80 -8.69 -6.39
CA LEU A 167 -8.95 -7.79 -6.45
C LEU A 167 -8.67 -6.66 -7.43
N GLN A 168 -9.70 -6.19 -8.13
CA GLN A 168 -9.61 -5.11 -9.12
C GLN A 168 -10.67 -4.05 -8.89
N SER A 169 -10.34 -2.80 -9.24
CA SER A 169 -11.28 -1.69 -9.37
C SER A 169 -10.98 -0.95 -10.67
N PHE A 170 -12.03 -0.56 -11.39
CA PHE A 170 -11.91 0.10 -12.69
C PHE A 170 -12.30 1.58 -12.58
N SER A 171 -11.73 2.39 -13.48
CA SER A 171 -12.24 3.75 -13.72
C SER A 171 -13.65 3.65 -14.33
N VAL A 172 -14.57 4.43 -13.81
CA VAL A 172 -15.98 4.52 -14.31
C VAL A 172 -16.05 5.51 -15.44
#